data_a77efc6234fd5ffa4b7d8190097b08bd
#
_entry.id   a77efc6234fd5ffa4b7d8190097b08bd
#
_cell.length_a   1.000
_cell.length_b   1.000
_cell.length_c   1.000
_cell.angle_alpha   90.00
_cell.angle_beta   90.00
_cell.angle_gamma   90.00
#
_symmetry.space_group_name_H-M   'P 1'
#
loop_
_entity.id
_entity.type
_entity.pdbx_description
1 polymer ?
#
loop_
_entity_poly.entity_id
_entity_poly.type
_entity_poly.pdbx_seq_one_letter_code
_entity_poly.pdbx_strand_id
1 'polypeptide(L)'
;MAAAVLFDYERLGPREVRSLAALNDSKQQTAAGREELYPVILRVATRVSIVSRCARGIDARGLHVTNLAALRDALRRVSRPGTLCLSDGFPVRGVEHEQRAVVGGDARSAAIAAASVLAKVTRDRYMHRADDLHPGWDFARHVGYATPEHRAAIVRLGVSPLHRRSFQSIAYQQLAL
;
A
#
# COMPACT_ATOMS: atom_id res chain seq x y z
N MET A 1 4.52 0.88 -1.55
CA MET A 1 3.85 1.94 -0.76
C MET A 1 3.37 1.35 0.55
N ALA A 2 3.38 2.13 1.63
CA ALA A 2 2.79 1.81 2.91
C ALA A 2 1.86 2.96 3.31
N ALA A 3 0.81 2.67 4.08
CA ALA A 3 -0.07 3.70 4.62
C ALA A 3 -0.36 3.45 6.10
N ALA A 4 -0.71 4.51 6.81
CA ALA A 4 -1.25 4.46 8.17
C ALA A 4 -2.43 5.42 8.28
N VAL A 5 -3.41 5.02 9.07
CA VAL A 5 -4.62 5.80 9.34
C VAL A 5 -4.80 5.88 10.85
N LEU A 6 -5.08 7.06 11.36
CA LEU A 6 -5.50 7.28 12.74
C LEU A 6 -6.99 7.56 12.78
N PHE A 7 -7.73 6.76 13.51
CA PHE A 7 -9.10 7.03 13.91
C PHE A 7 -9.16 7.45 15.37
N ASP A 8 -9.90 8.49 15.66
CA ASP A 8 -10.26 8.89 17.01
C ASP A 8 -11.68 8.38 17.29
N TYR A 9 -11.78 7.21 17.92
CA TYR A 9 -13.06 6.54 18.13
C TYR A 9 -14.03 7.33 19.02
N GLU A 10 -13.54 8.26 19.85
CA GLU A 10 -14.40 9.14 20.66
C GLU A 10 -15.10 10.21 19.80
N ARG A 11 -14.56 10.50 18.63
CA ARG A 11 -15.08 11.47 17.67
C ARG A 11 -15.91 10.87 16.54
N LEU A 12 -15.93 9.54 16.43
CA LEU A 12 -16.68 8.86 15.39
C LEU A 12 -18.18 8.77 15.77
N GLY A 13 -19.01 9.48 15.02
CA GLY A 13 -20.45 9.36 15.13
C GLY A 13 -21.01 8.10 14.45
N PRO A 14 -22.30 7.80 14.63
CA PRO A 14 -22.94 6.61 14.05
C PRO A 14 -22.86 6.55 12.50
N ARG A 15 -22.76 7.70 11.83
CA ARG A 15 -22.61 7.78 10.35
C ARG A 15 -21.22 7.30 9.94
N GLU A 16 -20.19 7.79 10.59
CA GLU A 16 -18.78 7.46 10.34
C GLU A 16 -18.54 5.98 10.60
N VAL A 17 -19.04 5.46 11.70
CA VAL A 17 -18.97 4.02 12.05
C VAL A 17 -19.61 3.15 10.97
N ARG A 18 -20.82 3.51 10.48
CA ARG A 18 -21.46 2.79 9.38
C ARG A 18 -20.65 2.86 8.08
N SER A 19 -20.06 4.01 7.78
CA SER A 19 -19.21 4.16 6.59
C SER A 19 -17.97 3.29 6.67
N LEU A 20 -17.40 3.10 7.86
CA LEU A 20 -16.26 2.21 8.09
C LEU A 20 -16.65 0.71 8.10
N ALA A 21 -17.90 0.36 8.36
CA ALA A 21 -18.36 -1.02 8.31
C ALA A 21 -18.19 -1.65 6.92
N ALA A 22 -18.27 -0.86 5.86
CA ALA A 22 -18.00 -1.29 4.48
C ALA A 22 -16.53 -1.71 4.25
N LEU A 23 -15.59 -1.38 5.15
CA LEU A 23 -14.19 -1.79 5.08
C LEU A 23 -13.96 -3.27 5.44
N ASN A 24 -14.88 -3.90 6.15
CA ASN A 24 -14.74 -5.30 6.59
C ASN A 24 -14.65 -6.31 5.45
N ASP A 25 -14.97 -5.91 4.23
CA ASP A 25 -14.95 -6.75 3.02
C ASP A 25 -13.79 -6.42 2.07
N SER A 26 -12.71 -5.86 2.61
CA SER A 26 -11.59 -5.32 1.80
C SER A 26 -10.91 -6.34 0.88
N LYS A 27 -10.93 -7.63 1.22
CA LYS A 27 -10.39 -8.70 0.35
C LYS A 27 -11.32 -9.05 -0.83
N GLN A 28 -12.62 -8.78 -0.71
CA GLN A 28 -13.62 -8.99 -1.76
C GLN A 28 -13.88 -7.71 -2.57
N GLN A 29 -13.31 -6.56 -2.15
CA GLN A 29 -13.55 -5.31 -2.82
C GLN A 29 -12.91 -5.25 -4.20
N THR A 30 -13.73 -4.94 -5.18
CA THR A 30 -13.28 -4.59 -6.53
C THR A 30 -12.43 -3.32 -6.53
N ALA A 31 -11.71 -3.05 -7.60
CA ALA A 31 -10.97 -1.79 -7.76
C ALA A 31 -11.91 -0.56 -7.59
N ALA A 32 -13.11 -0.62 -8.18
CA ALA A 32 -14.13 0.41 -8.05
C ALA A 32 -14.58 0.63 -6.60
N GLY A 33 -14.87 -0.44 -5.85
CA GLY A 33 -15.25 -0.33 -4.45
C GLY A 33 -14.17 0.30 -3.57
N ARG A 34 -12.89 -0.01 -3.84
CA ARG A 34 -11.78 0.67 -3.15
C ARG A 34 -11.68 2.15 -3.49
N GLU A 35 -11.92 2.52 -4.75
CA GLU A 35 -11.96 3.93 -5.19
C GLU A 35 -13.09 4.72 -4.51
N GLU A 36 -14.26 4.11 -4.33
CA GLU A 36 -15.38 4.72 -3.59
C GLU A 36 -15.07 4.92 -2.10
N LEU A 37 -14.38 3.97 -1.48
CA LEU A 37 -14.01 4.06 -0.07
C LEU A 37 -12.87 5.06 0.20
N TYR A 38 -12.02 5.31 -0.76
CA TYR A 38 -10.86 6.20 -0.59
C TYR A 38 -11.26 7.59 -0.05
N PRO A 39 -12.19 8.34 -0.66
CA PRO A 39 -12.62 9.64 -0.13
C PRO A 39 -13.38 9.52 1.20
N VAL A 40 -14.06 8.41 1.45
CA VAL A 40 -14.74 8.17 2.73
C VAL A 40 -13.71 8.05 3.86
N ILE A 41 -12.66 7.26 3.65
CA ILE A 41 -11.58 7.10 4.63
C ILE A 41 -10.91 8.44 4.92
N LEU A 42 -10.60 9.23 3.89
CA LEU A 42 -9.97 10.54 4.06
C LEU A 42 -10.83 11.53 4.86
N ARG A 43 -12.15 11.43 4.75
CA ARG A 43 -13.09 12.28 5.49
C ARG A 43 -13.20 11.90 6.96
N VAL A 44 -13.16 10.58 7.26
CA VAL A 44 -13.41 10.04 8.60
C VAL A 44 -12.13 9.95 9.43
N ALA A 45 -10.99 9.79 8.77
CA ALA A 45 -9.70 9.68 9.44
C ALA A 45 -9.26 10.99 10.09
N THR A 46 -8.79 10.93 11.32
CA THR A 46 -8.17 12.07 12.01
C THR A 46 -6.83 12.44 11.37
N ARG A 47 -6.05 11.44 10.99
CA ARG A 47 -4.78 11.60 10.27
C ARG A 47 -4.55 10.45 9.29
N VAL A 48 -3.89 10.77 8.20
CA VAL A 48 -3.47 9.79 7.17
C VAL A 48 -2.02 10.05 6.81
N SER A 49 -1.27 8.99 6.62
CA SER A 49 0.07 9.04 6.04
C SER A 49 0.23 7.96 4.99
N ILE A 50 0.72 8.34 3.82
CA ILE A 50 1.09 7.42 2.75
C ILE A 50 2.58 7.64 2.45
N VAL A 51 3.35 6.56 2.50
CA VAL A 51 4.80 6.57 2.30
C VAL A 51 5.14 5.72 1.09
N SER A 52 5.78 6.32 0.10
CA SER A 52 6.32 5.63 -1.07
C SER A 52 7.83 5.44 -0.94
N ARG A 53 8.32 4.36 -1.51
CA ARG A 53 9.75 4.08 -1.71
C ARG A 53 9.99 3.73 -3.17
N CYS A 54 11.06 4.28 -3.76
CA CYS A 54 11.42 4.01 -5.15
C CYS A 54 12.03 2.62 -5.32
N ALA A 55 11.98 2.10 -6.55
CA ALA A 55 12.54 0.79 -6.90
C ALA A 55 14.03 0.69 -6.54
N ARG A 56 14.83 1.70 -6.90
CA ARG A 56 16.26 1.76 -6.57
C ARG A 56 16.55 1.67 -5.07
N GLY A 57 15.74 2.32 -4.23
CA GLY A 57 15.90 2.26 -2.78
C GLY A 57 15.55 0.88 -2.21
N ILE A 58 14.61 0.17 -2.84
CA ILE A 58 14.25 -1.21 -2.50
C ILE A 58 15.39 -2.17 -2.91
N ASP A 59 15.94 -1.99 -4.11
CA ASP A 59 17.04 -2.80 -4.61
C ASP A 59 18.29 -2.69 -3.73
N ALA A 60 18.58 -1.47 -3.24
CA ALA A 60 19.74 -1.21 -2.39
C ALA A 60 19.64 -1.82 -0.98
N ARG A 61 18.44 -1.92 -0.40
CA ARG A 61 18.24 -2.29 1.02
C ARG A 61 17.44 -3.56 1.22
N GLY A 62 16.89 -4.11 0.16
CA GLY A 62 15.95 -5.23 0.21
C GLY A 62 14.52 -4.80 0.49
N LEU A 63 13.57 -5.59 -0.02
CA LEU A 63 12.14 -5.32 0.07
C LEU A 63 11.65 -5.29 1.52
N HIS A 64 12.02 -6.28 2.32
CA HIS A 64 11.53 -6.41 3.70
C HIS A 64 11.95 -5.23 4.58
N VAL A 65 13.24 -4.88 4.57
CA VAL A 65 13.78 -3.75 5.34
C VAL A 65 13.13 -2.43 4.90
N THR A 66 12.99 -2.22 3.60
CA THR A 66 12.39 -1.01 3.04
C THR A 66 10.89 -0.92 3.36
N ASN A 67 10.17 -2.05 3.36
CA ASN A 67 8.76 -2.09 3.73
C ASN A 67 8.57 -1.75 5.21
N LEU A 68 9.33 -2.36 6.12
CA LEU A 68 9.28 -2.04 7.55
C LEU A 68 9.60 -0.58 7.84
N ALA A 69 10.61 -0.02 7.16
CA ALA A 69 10.95 1.40 7.29
C ALA A 69 9.80 2.30 6.80
N ALA A 70 9.14 1.95 5.70
CA ALA A 70 7.99 2.71 5.19
C ALA A 70 6.79 2.64 6.15
N LEU A 71 6.49 1.46 6.72
CA LEU A 71 5.43 1.29 7.72
C LEU A 71 5.74 2.09 9.00
N ARG A 72 6.97 2.01 9.51
CA ARG A 72 7.40 2.80 10.65
C ARG A 72 7.22 4.30 10.42
N ASP A 73 7.66 4.80 9.27
CA ASP A 73 7.56 6.21 8.95
C ASP A 73 6.09 6.64 8.78
N ALA A 74 5.23 5.79 8.22
CA ALA A 74 3.80 6.05 8.12
C ALA A 74 3.13 6.12 9.50
N LEU A 75 3.41 5.15 10.38
CA LEU A 75 2.88 5.12 11.75
C LEU A 75 3.33 6.33 12.56
N ARG A 76 4.63 6.66 12.58
CA ARG A 76 5.16 7.81 13.30
C ARG A 76 4.51 9.14 12.91
N ARG A 77 4.13 9.30 11.65
CA ARG A 77 3.49 10.53 11.15
C ARG A 77 2.05 10.70 11.61
N VAL A 78 1.35 9.63 11.89
CA VAL A 78 -0.06 9.69 12.33
C VAL A 78 -0.21 9.57 13.84
N SER A 79 0.71 8.88 14.51
CA SER A 79 0.65 8.61 15.94
C SER A 79 0.78 9.87 16.79
N ARG A 80 0.20 9.84 17.98
CA ARG A 80 0.24 10.86 19.03
C ARG A 80 0.19 10.17 20.40
N PRO A 81 0.47 10.84 21.51
CA PRO A 81 0.32 10.26 22.85
C PRO A 81 -1.04 9.58 23.02
N GLY A 82 -1.04 8.39 23.60
CA GLY A 82 -2.24 7.55 23.78
C GLY A 82 -2.68 6.74 22.55
N THR A 83 -1.92 6.76 21.43
CA THR A 83 -2.25 5.96 20.26
C THR A 83 -1.86 4.50 20.46
N LEU A 84 -2.80 3.58 20.20
CA LEU A 84 -2.51 2.16 19.96
C LEU A 84 -2.23 1.94 18.48
N CYS A 85 -1.02 1.50 18.14
CA CYS A 85 -0.61 1.19 16.77
C CYS A 85 -0.93 -0.27 16.44
N LEU A 86 -1.75 -0.48 15.40
CA LEU A 86 -2.05 -1.80 14.87
C LEU A 86 -1.28 -2.00 13.56
N SER A 87 -0.67 -3.17 13.38
CA SER A 87 0.01 -3.53 12.14
C SER A 87 -0.43 -4.91 11.66
N ASP A 88 -0.48 -5.11 10.35
CA ASP A 88 -0.81 -6.41 9.76
C ASP A 88 0.37 -7.37 9.87
N GLY A 89 0.14 -8.51 10.49
CA GLY A 89 1.04 -9.66 10.58
C GLY A 89 2.14 -9.56 11.63
N PHE A 90 2.85 -8.43 11.78
CA PHE A 90 4.02 -8.35 12.67
C PHE A 90 4.26 -6.93 13.23
N PRO A 91 4.92 -6.80 14.40
CA PRO A 91 5.18 -5.50 15.01
C PRO A 91 6.23 -4.72 14.21
N VAL A 92 6.10 -3.39 14.20
CA VAL A 92 6.99 -2.48 13.48
C VAL A 92 7.99 -1.86 14.47
N ARG A 93 9.25 -2.31 14.44
CA ARG A 93 10.29 -1.79 15.34
C ARG A 93 10.52 -0.29 15.16
N GLY A 94 10.79 0.40 16.28
CA GLY A 94 11.10 1.83 16.29
C GLY A 94 9.88 2.75 16.23
N VAL A 95 8.70 2.26 16.57
CA VAL A 95 7.50 3.05 16.92
C VAL A 95 7.41 3.10 18.44
N GLU A 96 7.30 4.31 18.99
CA GLU A 96 7.39 4.56 20.45
C GLU A 96 6.05 4.41 21.20
N HIS A 97 5.01 4.05 20.48
CA HIS A 97 3.65 3.87 21.00
C HIS A 97 3.34 2.39 21.24
N GLU A 98 2.33 2.12 22.06
CA GLU A 98 1.82 0.75 22.24
C GLU A 98 1.48 0.14 20.88
N GLN A 99 1.92 -1.10 20.66
CA GLN A 99 1.75 -1.79 19.39
C GLN A 99 1.12 -3.17 19.59
N ARG A 100 0.29 -3.55 18.62
CA ARG A 100 -0.21 -4.92 18.47
C ARG A 100 -0.14 -5.35 17.02
N ALA A 101 0.50 -6.48 16.77
CA ALA A 101 0.45 -7.15 15.48
C ALA A 101 -0.85 -7.96 15.41
N VAL A 102 -1.56 -7.82 14.31
CA VAL A 102 -2.84 -8.52 14.05
C VAL A 102 -2.68 -9.34 12.78
N VAL A 103 -2.68 -10.66 12.91
CA VAL A 103 -2.62 -11.55 11.74
C VAL A 103 -3.95 -11.46 10.97
N GLY A 104 -3.88 -11.19 9.67
CA GLY A 104 -5.05 -10.90 8.84
C GLY A 104 -5.77 -9.63 9.30
N GLY A 105 -4.99 -8.62 9.66
CA GLY A 105 -5.48 -7.39 10.27
C GLY A 105 -6.43 -6.60 9.39
N ASP A 106 -6.31 -6.70 8.08
CA ASP A 106 -7.20 -6.10 7.08
C ASP A 106 -8.65 -6.61 7.17
N ALA A 107 -8.86 -7.84 7.64
CA ALA A 107 -10.19 -8.42 7.89
C ALA A 107 -10.68 -8.23 9.34
N ARG A 108 -9.83 -7.72 10.25
CA ARG A 108 -10.11 -7.69 11.70
C ARG A 108 -10.05 -6.30 12.32
N SER A 109 -9.50 -5.32 11.60
CA SER A 109 -9.35 -3.95 12.07
C SER A 109 -9.68 -2.96 10.98
N ALA A 110 -10.67 -2.09 11.21
CA ALA A 110 -11.04 -1.03 10.29
C ALA A 110 -9.88 -0.08 9.98
N ALA A 111 -8.98 0.16 10.95
CA ALA A 111 -7.81 1.02 10.75
C ALA A 111 -6.79 0.36 9.78
N ILE A 112 -6.55 -0.94 9.92
CA ILE A 112 -5.66 -1.69 9.01
C ILE A 112 -6.30 -1.79 7.62
N ALA A 113 -7.59 -2.13 7.54
CA ALA A 113 -8.34 -2.19 6.29
C ALA A 113 -8.31 -0.84 5.53
N ALA A 114 -8.58 0.26 6.23
CA ALA A 114 -8.51 1.61 5.67
C ALA A 114 -7.11 1.94 5.14
N ALA A 115 -6.07 1.66 5.90
CA ALA A 115 -4.69 1.85 5.47
C ALA A 115 -4.35 1.01 4.22
N SER A 116 -4.81 -0.24 4.16
CA SER A 116 -4.65 -1.13 3.00
C SER A 116 -5.31 -0.55 1.75
N VAL A 117 -6.56 -0.08 1.86
CA VAL A 117 -7.29 0.59 0.77
C VAL A 117 -6.52 1.83 0.28
N LEU A 118 -6.09 2.70 1.19
CA LEU A 118 -5.34 3.92 0.81
C LEU A 118 -4.03 3.60 0.11
N ALA A 119 -3.26 2.63 0.61
CA ALA A 119 -2.01 2.22 -0.01
C ALA A 119 -2.23 1.64 -1.41
N LYS A 120 -3.26 0.79 -1.55
CA LYS A 120 -3.57 0.10 -2.81
C LYS A 120 -4.07 1.08 -3.88
N VAL A 121 -5.07 1.92 -3.55
CA VAL A 121 -5.62 2.92 -4.48
C VAL A 121 -4.54 3.92 -4.91
N THR A 122 -3.77 4.44 -3.96
CA THR A 122 -2.69 5.38 -4.29
C THR A 122 -1.64 4.73 -5.20
N ARG A 123 -1.32 3.45 -4.99
CA ARG A 123 -0.39 2.73 -5.84
C ARG A 123 -0.96 2.50 -7.24
N ASP A 124 -2.21 2.11 -7.35
CA ASP A 124 -2.84 1.86 -8.64
C ASP A 124 -2.95 3.16 -9.46
N ARG A 125 -3.37 4.26 -8.84
CA ARG A 125 -3.37 5.59 -9.46
C ARG A 125 -1.97 6.04 -9.90
N TYR A 126 -0.94 5.75 -9.10
CA TYR A 126 0.44 6.00 -9.50
C TYR A 126 0.83 5.21 -10.74
N MET A 127 0.45 3.93 -10.82
CA MET A 127 0.78 3.09 -11.98
C MET A 127 0.04 3.54 -13.26
N HIS A 128 -1.21 4.02 -13.14
CA HIS A 128 -1.93 4.64 -14.27
C HIS A 128 -1.19 5.86 -14.80
N ARG A 129 -0.74 6.77 -13.93
CA ARG A 129 0.06 7.93 -14.35
C ARG A 129 1.44 7.54 -14.89
N ALA A 130 2.02 6.48 -14.36
CA ALA A 130 3.29 5.96 -14.83
C ALA A 130 3.22 5.40 -16.25
N ASP A 131 2.06 4.91 -16.67
CA ASP A 131 1.82 4.43 -18.03
C ASP A 131 1.99 5.54 -19.06
N ASP A 132 1.47 6.74 -18.76
CA ASP A 132 1.62 7.92 -19.62
C ASP A 132 3.10 8.35 -19.78
N LEU A 133 3.88 8.19 -18.70
CA LEU A 133 5.30 8.58 -18.67
C LEU A 133 6.24 7.49 -19.20
N HIS A 134 5.78 6.26 -19.24
CA HIS A 134 6.53 5.08 -19.66
C HIS A 134 5.66 4.23 -20.60
N PRO A 135 5.39 4.67 -21.83
CA PRO A 135 4.52 3.96 -22.75
C PRO A 135 5.11 2.61 -23.19
N GLY A 136 4.25 1.66 -23.42
CA GLY A 136 4.57 0.34 -23.96
C GLY A 136 4.79 -0.77 -22.91
N TRP A 137 4.89 -0.43 -21.61
CA TRP A 137 4.88 -1.43 -20.53
C TRP A 137 3.47 -1.78 -20.05
N ASP A 138 2.42 -1.06 -20.46
CA ASP A 138 1.01 -1.27 -20.10
C ASP A 138 0.76 -1.25 -18.57
N PHE A 139 1.44 -0.33 -17.88
CA PHE A 139 1.33 -0.21 -16.42
C PHE A 139 -0.07 0.07 -15.91
N ALA A 140 -0.89 0.78 -16.68
CA ALA A 140 -2.29 1.04 -16.34
C ALA A 140 -3.12 -0.26 -16.28
N ARG A 141 -2.80 -1.24 -17.12
CA ARG A 141 -3.57 -2.49 -17.23
C ARG A 141 -3.28 -3.47 -16.10
N HIS A 142 -2.02 -3.66 -15.76
CA HIS A 142 -1.61 -4.68 -14.78
C HIS A 142 -1.07 -4.12 -13.46
N VAL A 143 -1.01 -2.80 -13.33
CA VAL A 143 -0.51 -2.04 -12.16
C VAL A 143 0.78 -2.61 -11.56
N GLY A 144 1.66 -3.12 -12.41
CA GLY A 144 2.96 -3.70 -12.05
C GLY A 144 2.92 -5.13 -11.50
N TYR A 145 1.81 -5.86 -11.66
CA TYR A 145 1.76 -7.30 -11.40
C TYR A 145 2.42 -8.09 -12.54
N ALA A 146 2.97 -9.25 -12.22
CA ALA A 146 3.69 -10.11 -13.16
C ALA A 146 2.73 -10.91 -14.07
N THR A 147 1.91 -10.19 -14.87
CA THR A 147 1.05 -10.80 -15.89
C THR A 147 1.87 -11.26 -17.11
N PRO A 148 1.33 -12.13 -17.98
CA PRO A 148 1.99 -12.51 -19.23
C PRO A 148 2.35 -11.29 -20.08
N GLU A 149 1.43 -10.31 -20.20
CA GLU A 149 1.61 -9.09 -20.98
C GLU A 149 2.75 -8.22 -20.42
N HIS A 150 2.82 -8.08 -19.07
CA HIS A 150 3.91 -7.33 -18.42
C HIS A 150 5.25 -8.01 -18.67
N ARG A 151 5.32 -9.34 -18.59
CA ARG A 151 6.55 -10.07 -18.91
C ARG A 151 6.96 -9.89 -20.38
N ALA A 152 6.02 -9.98 -21.30
CA ALA A 152 6.28 -9.75 -22.73
C ALA A 152 6.77 -8.31 -23.00
N ALA A 153 6.21 -7.31 -22.33
CA ALA A 153 6.67 -5.93 -22.41
C ALA A 153 8.11 -5.76 -21.90
N ILE A 154 8.46 -6.42 -20.79
CA ILE A 154 9.85 -6.42 -20.25
C ILE A 154 10.83 -7.07 -21.23
N VAL A 155 10.46 -8.20 -21.84
CA VAL A 155 11.32 -8.86 -22.84
C VAL A 155 11.55 -7.95 -24.05
N ARG A 156 10.53 -7.23 -24.51
CA ARG A 156 10.59 -6.36 -25.68
C ARG A 156 11.34 -5.04 -25.41
N LEU A 157 11.10 -4.39 -24.26
CA LEU A 157 11.55 -3.02 -23.97
C LEU A 157 12.66 -2.95 -22.91
N GLY A 158 12.97 -4.06 -22.27
CA GLY A 158 13.81 -4.06 -21.08
C GLY A 158 13.07 -3.58 -19.84
N VAL A 159 13.82 -3.25 -18.79
CA VAL A 159 13.29 -2.75 -17.52
C VAL A 159 13.24 -1.22 -17.50
N SER A 160 12.11 -0.66 -17.08
CA SER A 160 12.01 0.78 -16.82
C SER A 160 12.63 1.13 -15.45
N PRO A 161 12.82 2.43 -15.13
CA PRO A 161 13.28 2.88 -13.81
C PRO A 161 12.36 2.51 -12.66
N LEU A 162 11.12 2.11 -12.94
CA LEU A 162 10.13 1.70 -11.94
C LEU A 162 10.23 0.23 -11.55
N HIS A 163 10.95 -0.57 -12.33
CA HIS A 163 11.15 -1.98 -12.04
C HIS A 163 12.20 -2.18 -10.93
N ARG A 164 11.91 -3.13 -10.05
CA ARG A 164 12.85 -3.58 -9.02
C ARG A 164 13.76 -4.64 -9.61
N ARG A 165 15.03 -4.34 -9.80
CA ARG A 165 16.01 -5.29 -10.36
C ARG A 165 16.29 -6.47 -9.43
N SER A 166 16.10 -6.29 -8.12
CA SER A 166 16.20 -7.35 -7.11
C SER A 166 15.00 -8.33 -7.12
N PHE A 167 13.95 -8.02 -7.88
CA PHE A 167 12.80 -8.91 -8.00
C PHE A 167 13.11 -10.00 -9.03
N GLN A 168 13.39 -11.21 -8.54
CA GLN A 168 13.69 -12.37 -9.40
C GLN A 168 12.41 -12.82 -10.13
N SER A 169 12.23 -12.39 -11.36
CA SER A 169 11.21 -12.92 -12.27
C SER A 169 11.87 -13.60 -13.46
N ILE A 170 11.17 -14.56 -14.06
CA ILE A 170 11.64 -15.26 -15.27
C ILE A 170 11.98 -14.26 -16.38
N ALA A 171 11.18 -13.17 -16.52
CA ALA A 171 11.43 -12.14 -17.52
C ALA A 171 12.77 -11.40 -17.30
N TYR A 172 13.22 -11.22 -16.04
CA TYR A 172 14.51 -10.58 -15.75
C TYR A 172 15.68 -11.52 -16.00
N GLN A 173 15.48 -12.82 -15.78
CA GLN A 173 16.50 -13.83 -16.10
C GLN A 173 16.75 -13.94 -17.60
N GLN A 174 15.71 -13.78 -18.42
CA GLN A 174 15.82 -13.78 -19.88
C GLN A 174 16.54 -12.54 -20.46
N LEU A 175 16.58 -11.42 -19.73
CA LEU A 175 17.33 -10.22 -20.13
C LEU A 175 18.82 -10.28 -19.77
N ALA A 176 19.24 -11.25 -18.94
CA ALA A 176 20.62 -11.42 -18.50
C ALA A 176 21.43 -12.39 -19.42
N LEU A 177 20.78 -12.98 -20.43
CA LEU A 177 21.36 -13.81 -21.47
C LEU A 177 21.55 -13.02 -22.77
#